data_eaf8970a3bad2ea55423b769bb34b497
#
_entry.id   eaf8970a3bad2ea55423b769bb34b497
#
_cell.length_a   1.000
_cell.length_b   1.000
_cell.length_c   1.000
_cell.angle_alpha   90.00
_cell.angle_beta   90.00
_cell.angle_gamma   90.00
#
_symmetry.space_group_name_H-M   'P 1'
#
loop_
_entity.id
_entity.type
_entity.pdbx_description
1 polymer ?
#
loop_
_entity_poly.entity_id
_entity_poly.type
_entity_poly.pdbx_seq_one_letter_code
_entity_poly.pdbx_strand_id
1 'polypeptide(L)'
;VADRLHKITKLQSAITRKGTHITKEYLQRLSVALQVLNVTDIDLKDLKSFKSSFSSGGNDLPCAILAQVYTIYSIAVKYSRTVCAPIVLDAIFQQEPAEAKINDIWDYVINYKPKESQLIISTTTINDRKFDGNVISFTKEKGLLQAEDYLQEMEKIKRYKSLLLNEMKK
;
A
#
# COMPACT_ATOMS: atom_id res chain seq x y z
N VAL A 1 23.65 -35.36 -17.89
CA VAL A 1 23.35 -35.04 -16.47
C VAL A 1 24.12 -33.79 -16.04
N ALA A 2 25.43 -33.72 -16.24
CA ALA A 2 26.29 -32.61 -15.80
C ALA A 2 25.88 -31.24 -16.39
N ASP A 3 25.51 -31.19 -17.66
CA ASP A 3 25.08 -29.93 -18.33
C ASP A 3 23.76 -29.39 -17.74
N ARG A 4 22.82 -30.26 -17.42
CA ARG A 4 21.57 -29.86 -16.73
C ARG A 4 21.82 -29.32 -15.35
N LEU A 5 22.70 -29.98 -14.56
CA LEU A 5 23.07 -29.53 -13.24
C LEU A 5 23.74 -28.15 -13.28
N HIS A 6 24.66 -27.94 -14.22
CA HIS A 6 25.30 -26.63 -14.42
C HIS A 6 24.28 -25.53 -14.75
N LYS A 7 23.31 -25.78 -15.63
CA LYS A 7 22.24 -24.83 -15.95
C LYS A 7 21.38 -24.49 -14.74
N ILE A 8 21.02 -25.47 -13.91
CA ILE A 8 20.24 -25.27 -12.67
C ILE A 8 21.02 -24.39 -11.70
N THR A 9 22.28 -24.69 -11.43
CA THR A 9 23.14 -23.90 -10.54
C THR A 9 23.28 -22.46 -11.00
N LYS A 10 23.46 -22.25 -12.32
CA LYS A 10 23.53 -20.90 -12.91
C LYS A 10 22.22 -20.12 -12.73
N LEU A 11 21.06 -20.75 -12.92
CA LEU A 11 19.76 -20.14 -12.70
C LEU A 11 19.54 -19.82 -11.22
N GLN A 12 19.87 -20.73 -10.32
CA GLN A 12 19.78 -20.48 -8.87
C GLN A 12 20.63 -19.28 -8.45
N SER A 13 21.87 -19.19 -8.93
CA SER A 13 22.76 -18.06 -8.64
C SER A 13 22.19 -16.73 -9.18
N ALA A 14 21.57 -16.74 -10.37
CA ALA A 14 20.94 -15.57 -10.94
C ALA A 14 19.73 -15.12 -10.14
N ILE A 15 18.89 -16.05 -9.70
CA ILE A 15 17.70 -15.78 -8.85
C ILE A 15 18.15 -15.18 -7.51
N THR A 16 19.13 -15.80 -6.84
CA THR A 16 19.66 -15.31 -5.57
C THR A 16 20.19 -13.88 -5.70
N ARG A 17 21.00 -13.61 -6.73
CA ARG A 17 21.56 -12.29 -6.99
C ARG A 17 20.46 -11.25 -7.24
N LYS A 18 19.45 -11.59 -8.03
CA LYS A 18 18.29 -10.71 -8.26
C LYS A 18 17.52 -10.44 -6.97
N GLY A 19 17.28 -11.47 -6.15
CA GLY A 19 16.63 -11.33 -4.84
C GLY A 19 17.39 -10.41 -3.90
N THR A 20 18.72 -10.56 -3.80
CA THR A 20 19.57 -9.69 -2.99
C THR A 20 19.52 -8.23 -3.47
N HIS A 21 19.55 -8.01 -4.79
CA HIS A 21 19.43 -6.67 -5.36
C HIS A 21 18.08 -6.01 -5.01
N ILE A 22 16.98 -6.74 -5.16
CA ILE A 22 15.63 -6.24 -4.84
C ILE A 22 15.51 -5.93 -3.34
N THR A 23 16.02 -6.81 -2.47
CA THR A 23 16.00 -6.57 -1.02
C THR A 23 16.81 -5.32 -0.65
N LYS A 24 17.98 -5.12 -1.25
CA LYS A 24 18.78 -3.92 -1.03
C LYS A 24 18.04 -2.65 -1.45
N GLU A 25 17.42 -2.65 -2.62
CA GLU A 25 16.62 -1.51 -3.10
C GLU A 25 15.43 -1.24 -2.18
N TYR A 26 14.73 -2.28 -1.74
CA TYR A 26 13.65 -2.16 -0.77
C TYR A 26 14.11 -1.45 0.51
N LEU A 27 15.19 -1.90 1.12
CA LEU A 27 15.69 -1.31 2.37
C LEU A 27 16.13 0.14 2.18
N GLN A 28 16.75 0.49 1.06
CA GLN A 28 17.11 1.86 0.73
C GLN A 28 15.87 2.76 0.59
N ARG A 29 14.85 2.32 -0.13
CA ARG A 29 13.59 3.08 -0.30
C ARG A 29 12.84 3.22 1.01
N LEU A 30 12.78 2.15 1.80
CA LEU A 30 12.14 2.18 3.12
C LEU A 30 12.84 3.16 4.06
N SER A 31 14.17 3.17 4.07
CA SER A 31 14.95 4.14 4.87
C SER A 31 14.60 5.59 4.51
N VAL A 32 14.52 5.89 3.22
CA VAL A 32 14.12 7.24 2.77
C VAL A 32 12.67 7.56 3.17
N ALA A 33 11.76 6.61 3.01
CA ALA A 33 10.36 6.81 3.37
C ALA A 33 10.18 7.07 4.87
N LEU A 34 10.89 6.35 5.73
CA LEU A 34 10.88 6.56 7.18
C LEU A 34 11.45 7.94 7.56
N GLN A 35 12.50 8.39 6.89
CA GLN A 35 13.05 9.73 7.09
C GLN A 35 12.07 10.84 6.71
N VAL A 36 11.38 10.69 5.57
CA VAL A 36 10.36 11.65 5.13
C VAL A 36 9.19 11.75 6.11
N LEU A 37 8.81 10.62 6.74
CA LEU A 37 7.76 10.57 7.75
C LEU A 37 8.25 10.91 9.16
N ASN A 38 9.50 11.34 9.34
CA ASN A 38 10.09 11.65 10.65
C ASN A 38 9.92 10.51 11.65
N VAL A 39 10.10 9.25 11.20
CA VAL A 39 10.07 8.06 12.06
C VAL A 39 11.46 7.84 12.63
N THR A 40 11.59 7.98 13.95
CA THR A 40 12.89 7.93 14.64
C THR A 40 13.08 6.67 15.50
N ASP A 41 11.99 6.07 15.95
CA ASP A 41 12.02 5.01 16.97
C ASP A 41 12.20 3.60 16.40
N ILE A 42 12.53 3.49 15.10
CA ILE A 42 12.67 2.21 14.41
C ILE A 42 14.11 2.00 13.99
N ASP A 43 14.76 0.95 14.50
CA ASP A 43 16.08 0.54 14.05
C ASP A 43 15.97 -0.28 12.75
N LEU A 44 16.48 0.30 11.66
CA LEU A 44 16.52 -0.37 10.36
C LEU A 44 17.40 -1.62 10.32
N LYS A 45 18.30 -1.80 11.32
CA LYS A 45 19.16 -3.00 11.42
C LYS A 45 18.37 -4.28 11.64
N ASP A 46 17.16 -4.17 12.23
CA ASP A 46 16.27 -5.30 12.46
C ASP A 46 15.49 -5.68 11.21
N LEU A 47 15.43 -4.79 10.21
CA LEU A 47 14.73 -5.01 8.96
C LEU A 47 15.66 -5.67 7.93
N LYS A 48 15.67 -6.98 7.88
CA LYS A 48 16.55 -7.76 6.98
C LYS A 48 15.90 -8.12 5.64
N SER A 49 14.59 -8.05 5.55
CA SER A 49 13.82 -8.48 4.37
C SER A 49 12.42 -7.88 4.33
N PHE A 50 11.69 -8.13 3.23
CA PHE A 50 10.25 -7.81 3.11
C PHE A 50 9.37 -8.46 4.19
N LYS A 51 9.84 -9.55 4.80
CA LYS A 51 9.09 -10.30 5.82
C LYS A 51 9.35 -9.79 7.23
N SER A 52 10.32 -8.89 7.40
CA SER A 52 10.60 -8.29 8.70
C SER A 52 9.44 -7.38 9.09
N SER A 53 8.97 -7.53 10.32
CA SER A 53 7.97 -6.66 10.95
C SER A 53 8.65 -5.72 11.93
N PHE A 54 8.03 -4.58 12.15
CA PHE A 54 8.48 -3.67 13.21
C PHE A 54 8.16 -4.28 14.57
N SER A 55 9.16 -4.42 15.42
CA SER A 55 9.01 -5.03 16.75
C SER A 55 8.54 -4.05 17.81
N SER A 56 8.76 -2.76 17.57
CA SER A 56 8.32 -1.66 18.41
C SER A 56 8.29 -0.39 17.57
N GLY A 57 7.57 0.61 17.97
CA GLY A 57 7.47 1.84 17.20
C GLY A 57 6.55 2.87 17.83
N GLY A 58 5.94 2.54 18.96
CA GLY A 58 5.08 3.50 19.68
C GLY A 58 4.14 4.25 18.72
N ASN A 59 4.11 5.56 18.84
CA ASN A 59 3.30 6.45 18.00
C ASN A 59 3.78 6.53 16.54
N ASP A 60 4.99 6.05 16.23
CA ASP A 60 5.55 6.06 14.89
C ASP A 60 5.20 4.79 14.09
N LEU A 61 4.67 3.77 14.73
CA LEU A 61 4.35 2.49 14.08
C LEU A 61 3.39 2.63 12.89
N PRO A 62 2.30 3.40 12.94
CA PRO A 62 1.42 3.59 11.78
C PRO A 62 2.15 4.22 10.59
N CYS A 63 3.01 5.21 10.85
CA CYS A 63 3.83 5.85 9.80
C CYS A 63 4.83 4.86 9.18
N ALA A 64 5.42 4.01 10.00
CA ALA A 64 6.35 2.98 9.54
C ALA A 64 5.66 1.92 8.68
N ILE A 65 4.46 1.49 9.07
CA ILE A 65 3.65 0.57 8.28
C ILE A 65 3.26 1.20 6.94
N LEU A 66 2.85 2.47 6.94
CA LEU A 66 2.54 3.21 5.72
C LEU A 66 3.76 3.27 4.77
N ALA A 67 4.93 3.63 5.31
CA ALA A 67 6.20 3.65 4.56
C ALA A 67 6.52 2.27 3.96
N GLN A 68 6.34 1.23 4.75
CA GLN A 68 6.56 -0.15 4.33
C GLN A 68 5.62 -0.57 3.21
N VAL A 69 4.32 -0.33 3.35
CA VAL A 69 3.31 -0.66 2.35
C VAL A 69 3.60 0.02 1.02
N TYR A 70 3.86 1.33 1.03
CA TYR A 70 4.19 2.08 -0.18
C TYR A 70 5.48 1.59 -0.84
N THR A 71 6.48 1.25 -0.03
CA THR A 71 7.75 0.72 -0.53
C THR A 71 7.56 -0.65 -1.17
N ILE A 72 6.86 -1.58 -0.50
CA ILE A 72 6.56 -2.90 -1.05
C ILE A 72 5.79 -2.79 -2.36
N TYR A 73 4.76 -1.93 -2.39
CA TYR A 73 3.97 -1.72 -3.59
C TYR A 73 4.82 -1.20 -4.76
N SER A 74 5.68 -0.20 -4.50
CA SER A 74 6.58 0.36 -5.52
C SER A 74 7.57 -0.68 -6.06
N ILE A 75 8.06 -1.56 -5.20
CA ILE A 75 8.93 -2.68 -5.59
C ILE A 75 8.15 -3.71 -6.41
N ALA A 76 6.93 -4.04 -5.99
CA ALA A 76 6.07 -4.98 -6.70
C ALA A 76 5.75 -4.50 -8.12
N VAL A 77 5.35 -3.25 -8.28
CA VAL A 77 5.11 -2.63 -9.59
C VAL A 77 6.36 -2.68 -10.48
N LYS A 78 7.53 -2.39 -9.90
CA LYS A 78 8.79 -2.37 -10.67
C LYS A 78 9.26 -3.74 -11.14
N TYR A 79 9.11 -4.77 -10.30
CA TYR A 79 9.74 -6.08 -10.52
C TYR A 79 8.77 -7.22 -10.82
N SER A 80 7.48 -7.00 -10.66
CA SER A 80 6.42 -7.96 -10.94
C SER A 80 5.65 -7.58 -12.21
N ARG A 81 5.02 -8.56 -12.83
CA ARG A 81 4.03 -8.37 -13.89
C ARG A 81 2.60 -8.46 -13.36
N THR A 82 2.45 -8.55 -12.05
CA THR A 82 1.15 -8.70 -11.39
C THR A 82 0.45 -7.36 -11.31
N VAL A 83 -0.84 -7.36 -11.59
CA VAL A 83 -1.69 -6.20 -11.29
C VAL A 83 -1.78 -6.09 -9.77
N CYS A 84 -1.39 -4.95 -9.24
CA CYS A 84 -1.46 -4.70 -7.81
C CYS A 84 -2.88 -4.30 -7.39
N ALA A 85 -3.33 -4.80 -6.25
CA ALA A 85 -4.60 -4.40 -5.66
C ALA A 85 -4.56 -2.92 -5.23
N PRO A 86 -5.72 -2.25 -5.08
CA PRO A 86 -5.77 -0.92 -4.49
C PRO A 86 -5.12 -0.87 -3.12
N ILE A 87 -4.45 0.24 -2.81
CA ILE A 87 -3.98 0.53 -1.46
C ILE A 87 -5.15 1.12 -0.69
N VAL A 88 -5.55 0.48 0.40
CA VAL A 88 -6.62 0.95 1.26
C VAL A 88 -6.01 1.43 2.57
N LEU A 89 -6.23 2.70 2.89
CA LEU A 89 -5.82 3.34 4.13
C LEU A 89 -7.07 3.67 4.93
N ASP A 90 -7.34 2.87 5.95
CA ASP A 90 -8.48 3.08 6.83
C ASP A 90 -8.03 3.77 8.12
N ALA A 91 -8.71 4.88 8.43
CA ALA A 91 -8.52 5.64 9.67
C ALA A 91 -7.05 5.95 10.00
N ILE A 92 -6.33 6.56 9.05
CA ILE A 92 -4.88 6.85 9.15
C ILE A 92 -4.48 7.73 10.35
N PHE A 93 -5.46 8.33 11.05
CA PHE A 93 -5.25 9.21 12.21
C PHE A 93 -5.85 8.67 13.51
N GLN A 94 -6.10 7.37 13.63
CA GLN A 94 -6.75 6.77 14.82
C GLN A 94 -6.04 7.06 16.15
N GLN A 95 -4.75 7.36 16.13
CA GLN A 95 -3.95 7.62 17.33
C GLN A 95 -3.81 9.12 17.66
N GLU A 96 -4.64 9.98 17.07
CA GLU A 96 -4.62 11.43 17.29
C GLU A 96 -3.18 12.02 17.28
N PRO A 97 -2.42 11.85 16.18
CA PRO A 97 -1.08 12.41 16.14
C PRO A 97 -1.12 13.93 16.24
N ALA A 98 -0.03 14.54 16.69
CA ALA A 98 0.09 16.00 16.70
C ALA A 98 -0.20 16.59 15.30
N GLU A 99 -0.76 17.79 15.26
CA GLU A 99 -1.22 18.43 14.01
C GLU A 99 -0.12 18.51 12.93
N ALA A 100 1.12 18.79 13.34
CA ALA A 100 2.27 18.76 12.44
C ALA A 100 2.46 17.38 11.79
N LYS A 101 2.32 16.31 12.57
CA LYS A 101 2.45 14.93 12.08
C LYS A 101 1.32 14.54 11.13
N ILE A 102 0.11 15.06 11.34
CA ILE A 102 -1.02 14.88 10.42
C ILE A 102 -0.68 15.44 9.04
N ASN A 103 -0.07 16.62 8.99
CA ASN A 103 0.34 17.23 7.73
C ASN A 103 1.42 16.41 7.02
N ASP A 104 2.42 15.95 7.74
CA ASP A 104 3.49 15.09 7.19
C ASP A 104 2.91 13.79 6.60
N ILE A 105 1.97 13.16 7.31
CA ILE A 105 1.30 11.94 6.84
C ILE A 105 0.52 12.22 5.56
N TRP A 106 -0.29 13.27 5.53
CA TRP A 106 -1.04 13.64 4.34
C TRP A 106 -0.15 13.94 3.14
N ASP A 107 0.92 14.71 3.36
CA ASP A 107 1.87 15.06 2.31
C ASP A 107 2.56 13.80 1.77
N TYR A 108 2.90 12.88 2.65
CA TYR A 108 3.45 11.60 2.23
C TYR A 108 2.44 10.77 1.43
N VAL A 109 1.21 10.62 1.94
CA VAL A 109 0.15 9.83 1.30
C VAL A 109 -0.14 10.31 -0.11
N ILE A 110 -0.18 11.63 -0.33
CA ILE A 110 -0.51 12.22 -1.63
C ILE A 110 0.70 12.22 -2.57
N ASN A 111 1.85 12.71 -2.10
CA ASN A 111 2.99 13.02 -2.97
C ASN A 111 3.89 11.79 -3.22
N TYR A 112 3.87 10.80 -2.33
CA TYR A 112 4.69 9.59 -2.44
C TYR A 112 3.89 8.35 -2.83
N LYS A 113 2.63 8.53 -3.22
CA LYS A 113 1.79 7.45 -3.74
C LYS A 113 2.53 6.69 -4.85
N PRO A 114 2.63 5.35 -4.78
CA PRO A 114 3.23 4.56 -5.84
C PRO A 114 2.55 4.84 -7.19
N LYS A 115 3.34 4.98 -8.24
CA LYS A 115 2.80 5.17 -9.61
C LYS A 115 1.87 4.01 -9.96
N GLU A 116 0.84 4.30 -10.75
CA GLU A 116 -0.13 3.31 -11.23
C GLU A 116 -0.92 2.61 -10.11
N SER A 117 -0.91 3.16 -8.88
CA SER A 117 -1.72 2.64 -7.80
C SER A 117 -3.07 3.34 -7.72
N GLN A 118 -4.11 2.59 -7.40
CA GLN A 118 -5.34 3.15 -6.87
C GLN A 118 -5.20 3.30 -5.36
N LEU A 119 -5.58 4.45 -4.83
CA LEU A 119 -5.55 4.74 -3.41
C LEU A 119 -6.98 5.02 -2.92
N ILE A 120 -7.39 4.33 -1.89
CA ILE A 120 -8.68 4.51 -1.21
C ILE A 120 -8.38 4.92 0.23
N ILE A 121 -8.88 6.07 0.64
CA ILE A 121 -8.62 6.60 1.99
C ILE A 121 -9.96 6.78 2.70
N SER A 122 -10.06 6.26 3.91
CA SER A 122 -11.14 6.53 4.85
C SER A 122 -10.61 7.43 5.97
N THR A 123 -11.26 8.56 6.21
CA THR A 123 -10.86 9.53 7.23
C THR A 123 -12.05 10.32 7.74
N THR A 124 -11.96 10.82 8.95
CA THR A 124 -12.97 11.70 9.55
C THR A 124 -12.80 13.17 9.15
N THR A 125 -11.61 13.55 8.70
CA THR A 125 -11.31 14.94 8.28
C THR A 125 -10.32 14.95 7.13
N ILE A 126 -10.51 15.90 6.22
CA ILE A 126 -9.61 16.16 5.08
C ILE A 126 -8.83 17.45 5.25
N ASN A 127 -9.06 18.21 6.33
CA ASN A 127 -8.36 19.48 6.66
C ASN A 127 -8.27 20.44 5.46
N ASP A 128 -9.38 20.68 4.77
CA ASP A 128 -9.51 21.56 3.58
C ASP A 128 -8.56 21.21 2.41
N ARG A 129 -8.01 20.02 2.40
CA ARG A 129 -7.12 19.56 1.33
C ARG A 129 -7.90 19.21 0.07
N LYS A 130 -7.32 19.54 -1.07
CA LYS A 130 -7.85 19.16 -2.38
C LYS A 130 -7.23 17.85 -2.84
N PHE A 131 -8.04 16.95 -3.33
CA PHE A 131 -7.63 15.67 -3.88
C PHE A 131 -7.95 15.61 -5.37
N ASP A 132 -7.04 15.05 -6.13
CA ASP A 132 -7.29 14.65 -7.51
C ASP A 132 -7.96 13.27 -7.50
N GLY A 133 -9.28 13.26 -7.34
CA GLY A 133 -10.06 12.02 -7.23
C GLY A 133 -11.49 12.26 -6.77
N ASN A 134 -12.20 11.15 -6.56
CA ASN A 134 -13.59 11.18 -6.09
C ASN A 134 -13.61 11.27 -4.56
N VAL A 135 -14.32 12.26 -4.04
CA VAL A 135 -14.58 12.40 -2.60
C VAL A 135 -16.02 11.99 -2.33
N ILE A 136 -16.20 11.02 -1.44
CA ILE A 136 -17.51 10.55 -0.99
C ILE A 136 -17.68 10.97 0.47
N SER A 137 -18.64 11.85 0.74
CA SER A 137 -18.92 12.32 2.10
C SER A 137 -20.13 11.58 2.67
N PHE A 138 -19.96 10.99 3.84
CA PHE A 138 -21.05 10.34 4.57
C PHE A 138 -21.62 11.36 5.58
N THR A 139 -22.88 11.71 5.41
CA THR A 139 -23.55 12.74 6.22
C THR A 139 -24.37 12.17 7.37
N LYS A 140 -24.58 10.86 7.40
CA LYS A 140 -25.38 10.20 8.44
C LYS A 140 -24.46 9.43 9.39
N GLU A 141 -24.66 9.60 10.68
CA GLU A 141 -23.84 9.00 11.75
C GLU A 141 -23.95 7.44 11.82
N LYS A 142 -24.98 6.85 11.24
CA LYS A 142 -25.18 5.39 11.28
C LYS A 142 -25.64 4.87 9.93
N GLY A 143 -24.94 3.84 9.48
CA GLY A 143 -25.29 3.07 8.27
C GLY A 143 -24.65 3.59 6.98
N LEU A 144 -23.69 2.82 6.47
CA LEU A 144 -23.04 3.04 5.18
C LEU A 144 -23.99 2.80 4.00
N LEU A 145 -24.95 1.90 4.17
CA LEU A 145 -25.97 1.57 3.17
C LEU A 145 -27.32 2.13 3.61
N GLN A 146 -27.81 3.11 2.88
CA GLN A 146 -29.17 3.60 3.03
C GLN A 146 -30.13 2.65 2.28
N ALA A 147 -31.29 2.36 2.86
CA ALA A 147 -32.25 1.46 2.23
C ALA A 147 -32.68 1.96 0.84
N GLU A 148 -32.69 3.28 0.65
CA GLU A 148 -33.08 3.93 -0.59
C GLU A 148 -32.01 3.71 -1.70
N ASP A 149 -30.74 3.69 -1.34
CA ASP A 149 -29.63 3.51 -2.28
C ASP A 149 -29.34 2.02 -2.56
N TYR A 150 -29.79 1.13 -1.67
CA TYR A 150 -29.48 -0.29 -1.73
C TYR A 150 -29.91 -0.94 -3.06
N LEU A 151 -31.09 -0.63 -3.55
CA LEU A 151 -31.63 -1.21 -4.78
C LEU A 151 -30.81 -0.76 -6.00
N GLN A 152 -30.43 0.51 -6.08
CA GLN A 152 -29.63 1.04 -7.18
C GLN A 152 -28.23 0.44 -7.19
N GLU A 153 -27.60 0.36 -6.02
CA GLU A 153 -26.26 -0.22 -5.89
C GLU A 153 -26.27 -1.73 -6.18
N MET A 154 -27.31 -2.45 -5.75
CA MET A 154 -27.45 -3.87 -6.07
C MET A 154 -27.64 -4.13 -7.57
N GLU A 155 -28.31 -3.25 -8.30
CA GLU A 155 -28.41 -3.36 -9.76
C GLU A 155 -27.05 -3.16 -10.44
N LYS A 156 -26.26 -2.17 -10.00
CA LYS A 156 -24.89 -1.96 -10.49
C LYS A 156 -24.03 -3.20 -10.26
N ILE A 157 -24.07 -3.75 -9.04
CA ILE A 157 -23.30 -4.97 -8.67
C ILE A 157 -23.73 -6.16 -9.54
N LYS A 158 -25.01 -6.38 -9.76
CA LYS A 158 -25.52 -7.45 -10.64
C LYS A 158 -24.99 -7.30 -12.06
N ARG A 159 -24.98 -6.08 -12.59
CA ARG A 159 -24.44 -5.79 -13.93
C ARG A 159 -22.93 -6.11 -14.02
N TYR A 160 -22.12 -5.67 -13.07
CA TYR A 160 -20.69 -5.98 -13.05
C TYR A 160 -20.43 -7.47 -12.89
N LYS A 161 -21.19 -8.15 -12.03
CA LYS A 161 -21.08 -9.61 -11.87
C LYS A 161 -21.39 -10.34 -13.16
N SER A 162 -22.40 -9.92 -13.92
CA SER A 162 -22.75 -10.51 -15.21
C SER A 162 -21.64 -10.32 -16.25
N LEU A 163 -21.02 -9.14 -16.30
CA LEU A 163 -19.88 -8.85 -17.18
C LEU A 163 -18.69 -9.74 -16.86
N LEU A 164 -18.31 -9.85 -15.58
CA LEU A 164 -17.22 -10.71 -15.14
C LEU A 164 -17.45 -12.18 -15.48
N LEU A 165 -18.67 -12.69 -15.25
CA LEU A 165 -19.04 -14.08 -15.56
C LEU A 165 -18.99 -14.36 -17.06
N ASN A 166 -19.33 -13.39 -17.90
CA ASN A 166 -19.25 -13.52 -19.35
C ASN A 166 -17.80 -13.52 -19.86
N GLU A 167 -16.91 -12.74 -19.27
CA GLU A 167 -15.49 -12.75 -19.60
C GLU A 167 -14.79 -14.05 -19.16
N MET A 168 -15.19 -14.62 -18.02
CA MET A 168 -14.64 -15.89 -17.52
C MET A 168 -15.07 -17.12 -18.35
N LYS A 169 -16.10 -16.99 -19.20
CA LYS A 169 -16.57 -18.08 -20.08
C LYS A 169 -15.97 -18.06 -21.48
N LYS A 170 -15.18 -17.05 -21.80
CA LYS A 170 -14.38 -16.97 -23.04
C LYS A 170 -13.00 -17.62 -22.86
#